data_297e60164876df2057108193aea05c6d
#
_entry.id   297e60164876df2057108193aea05c6d
#
_cell.length_a   1.000
_cell.length_b   1.000
_cell.length_c   1.000
_cell.angle_alpha   90.00
_cell.angle_beta   90.00
_cell.angle_gamma   90.00
#
_symmetry.space_group_name_H-M   'P 1'
#
loop_
_entity.id
_entity.type
_entity.pdbx_description
1 polymer ?
#
loop_
_entity_poly.entity_id
_entity_poly.type
_entity_poly.pdbx_seq_one_letter_code
_entity_poly.pdbx_strand_id
1 'polypeptide(L)'
;MGGFGAFWNGSDGVGRAVTLLLLLMSVSAWVTILWKVWVLQRARRDVERAVPAFWAAPGLDEGRQRLASIDREQILLPLLDAATASPMPRTLDSGAHLDSQLTRRLRDALHRGLAHLQFGQVLLASIGSTSPFVGLFGTVWGIYHALASIAAAGTITIDKVAGPVGEALIMTAAGLAVAIPAVLAYNLFGKWVGAAEAELEGFAHDLREMRIDQSR
;
A
#
# COMPACT_ATOMS: atom_id res chain seq x y z
N MET A 1 -38.27 -10.33 -3.00
CA MET A 1 -36.93 -10.06 -2.44
C MET A 1 -35.97 -11.21 -2.78
N GLY A 2 -35.52 -11.26 -4.02
CA GLY A 2 -34.54 -12.24 -4.51
C GLY A 2 -33.14 -11.62 -4.40
N GLY A 3 -32.62 -11.59 -3.17
CA GLY A 3 -31.32 -11.01 -2.92
C GLY A 3 -30.16 -11.95 -3.27
N PHE A 4 -29.00 -11.69 -2.68
CA PHE A 4 -27.74 -12.43 -2.82
C PHE A 4 -27.91 -13.97 -2.77
N GLY A 5 -28.89 -14.49 -2.03
CA GLY A 5 -29.18 -15.92 -1.97
C GLY A 5 -29.72 -16.52 -3.30
N ALA A 6 -30.54 -15.81 -4.04
CA ALA A 6 -31.03 -16.26 -5.35
C ALA A 6 -29.90 -16.26 -6.37
N PHE A 7 -29.07 -15.21 -6.39
CA PHE A 7 -27.85 -15.11 -7.20
C PHE A 7 -26.86 -16.26 -6.90
N TRP A 8 -26.62 -16.55 -5.60
CA TRP A 8 -25.71 -17.61 -5.19
C TRP A 8 -26.19 -19.00 -5.60
N ASN A 9 -27.50 -19.25 -5.48
CA ASN A 9 -28.09 -20.56 -5.85
C ASN A 9 -28.21 -20.73 -7.36
N GLY A 10 -28.39 -19.67 -8.14
CA GLY A 10 -28.43 -19.66 -9.59
C GLY A 10 -27.05 -19.72 -10.25
N SER A 11 -25.99 -19.33 -9.53
CA SER A 11 -24.63 -19.32 -10.07
C SER A 11 -24.00 -20.69 -10.11
N ASP A 12 -23.29 -20.98 -11.20
CA ASP A 12 -22.47 -22.18 -11.36
C ASP A 12 -21.16 -22.11 -10.53
N GLY A 13 -20.34 -23.15 -10.61
CA GLY A 13 -19.05 -23.19 -9.86
C GLY A 13 -18.09 -22.06 -10.20
N VAL A 14 -18.04 -21.63 -11.47
CA VAL A 14 -17.16 -20.53 -11.92
C VAL A 14 -17.69 -19.18 -11.43
N GLY A 15 -18.99 -18.92 -11.55
CA GLY A 15 -19.62 -17.71 -11.04
C GLY A 15 -19.40 -17.53 -9.53
N ARG A 16 -19.54 -18.62 -8.75
CA ARG A 16 -19.23 -18.60 -7.30
C ARG A 16 -17.77 -18.33 -7.03
N ALA A 17 -16.85 -18.93 -7.80
CA ALA A 17 -15.40 -18.69 -7.65
C ALA A 17 -15.03 -17.23 -7.92
N VAL A 18 -15.58 -16.63 -8.97
CA VAL A 18 -15.38 -15.19 -9.31
C VAL A 18 -15.92 -14.30 -8.20
N THR A 19 -17.12 -14.59 -7.68
CA THR A 19 -17.73 -13.83 -6.59
C THR A 19 -16.87 -13.88 -5.32
N LEU A 20 -16.40 -15.06 -4.95
CA LEU A 20 -15.51 -15.23 -3.78
C LEU A 20 -14.18 -14.51 -3.98
N LEU A 21 -13.61 -14.56 -5.18
CA LEU A 21 -12.37 -13.84 -5.50
C LEU A 21 -12.56 -12.34 -5.38
N LEU A 22 -13.64 -11.78 -5.94
CA LEU A 22 -13.96 -10.36 -5.80
C LEU A 22 -14.20 -9.96 -4.35
N LEU A 23 -14.87 -10.80 -3.57
CA LEU A 23 -15.06 -10.58 -2.13
C LEU A 23 -13.71 -10.56 -1.38
N LEU A 24 -12.83 -11.53 -1.65
CA LEU A 24 -11.50 -11.59 -1.06
C LEU A 24 -10.68 -10.35 -1.41
N MET A 25 -10.69 -9.93 -2.70
CA MET A 25 -10.02 -8.70 -3.16
C MET A 25 -10.59 -7.47 -2.44
N SER A 26 -11.91 -7.37 -2.30
CA SER A 26 -12.58 -6.27 -1.61
C SER A 26 -12.15 -6.18 -0.15
N VAL A 27 -12.24 -7.29 0.59
CA VAL A 27 -11.84 -7.34 2.01
C VAL A 27 -10.36 -6.98 2.16
N SER A 28 -9.49 -7.56 1.34
CA SER A 28 -8.05 -7.27 1.37
C SER A 28 -7.74 -5.80 1.07
N ALA A 29 -8.44 -5.20 0.11
CA ALA A 29 -8.31 -3.77 -0.21
C ALA A 29 -8.72 -2.91 0.98
N TRP A 30 -9.90 -3.12 1.57
CA TRP A 30 -10.38 -2.33 2.70
C TRP A 30 -9.51 -2.48 3.95
N VAL A 31 -9.07 -3.70 4.29
CA VAL A 31 -8.13 -3.93 5.40
C VAL A 31 -6.84 -3.14 5.17
N THR A 32 -6.28 -3.24 3.97
CA THR A 32 -5.05 -2.51 3.61
C THR A 32 -5.26 -1.00 3.66
N ILE A 33 -6.38 -0.48 3.14
CA ILE A 33 -6.71 0.95 3.15
C ILE A 33 -6.78 1.47 4.57
N LEU A 34 -7.57 0.85 5.44
CA LEU A 34 -7.78 1.29 6.82
C LEU A 34 -6.49 1.26 7.63
N TRP A 35 -5.74 0.16 7.53
CA TRP A 35 -4.45 0.03 8.19
C TRP A 35 -3.46 1.09 7.72
N LYS A 36 -3.36 1.30 6.40
CA LYS A 36 -2.40 2.23 5.82
C LYS A 36 -2.73 3.70 6.11
N VAL A 37 -4.01 4.08 6.11
CA VAL A 37 -4.43 5.42 6.58
C VAL A 37 -3.92 5.66 7.99
N TRP A 38 -4.08 4.70 8.89
CA TRP A 38 -3.65 4.82 10.28
C TRP A 38 -2.12 4.96 10.39
N VAL A 39 -1.35 4.08 9.70
CA VAL A 39 0.12 4.11 9.71
C VAL A 39 0.66 5.42 9.13
N LEU A 40 0.19 5.84 7.94
CA LEU A 40 0.71 7.04 7.29
C LEU A 40 0.36 8.34 8.02
N GLN A 41 -0.87 8.44 8.58
CA GLN A 41 -1.23 9.60 9.39
C GLN A 41 -0.40 9.68 10.68
N ARG A 42 -0.08 8.52 11.26
CA ARG A 42 0.76 8.43 12.45
C ARG A 42 2.20 8.80 12.13
N ALA A 43 2.79 8.18 11.09
CA ALA A 43 4.14 8.49 10.64
C ALA A 43 4.33 9.98 10.36
N ARG A 44 3.40 10.59 9.61
CA ARG A 44 3.43 12.01 9.32
C ARG A 44 3.43 12.88 10.58
N ARG A 45 2.53 12.62 11.53
CA ARG A 45 2.47 13.38 12.79
C ARG A 45 3.72 13.17 13.64
N ASP A 46 4.28 11.97 13.61
CA ASP A 46 5.49 11.65 14.35
C ASP A 46 6.69 12.41 13.76
N VAL A 47 6.85 12.47 12.44
CA VAL A 47 7.91 13.24 11.77
C VAL A 47 7.76 14.74 12.03
N GLU A 48 6.55 15.32 11.82
CA GLU A 48 6.26 16.73 12.07
C GLU A 48 6.60 17.18 13.51
N ARG A 49 6.53 16.29 14.48
CA ARG A 49 6.83 16.58 15.90
C ARG A 49 8.26 16.24 16.31
N ALA A 50 8.77 15.13 15.81
CA ALA A 50 10.04 14.58 16.23
C ALA A 50 11.24 15.36 15.68
N VAL A 51 11.18 15.82 14.42
CA VAL A 51 12.28 16.56 13.79
C VAL A 51 12.56 17.87 14.52
N PRO A 52 11.59 18.77 14.79
CA PRO A 52 11.84 19.97 15.58
C PRO A 52 12.28 19.67 17.02
N ALA A 53 11.71 18.62 17.65
CA ALA A 53 12.07 18.22 19.01
C ALA A 53 13.53 17.73 19.10
N PHE A 54 14.02 17.05 18.06
CA PHE A 54 15.41 16.64 17.96
C PHE A 54 16.35 17.84 17.88
N TRP A 55 16.09 18.78 16.98
CA TRP A 55 16.94 19.96 16.80
C TRP A 55 16.91 20.95 17.97
N ALA A 56 15.86 20.91 18.78
CA ALA A 56 15.77 21.68 20.02
C ALA A 56 16.48 21.01 21.21
N ALA A 57 17.10 19.85 21.04
CA ALA A 57 17.82 19.16 22.10
C ALA A 57 19.23 19.77 22.30
N PRO A 58 19.76 19.83 23.54
CA PRO A 58 21.08 20.36 23.83
C PRO A 58 22.23 19.43 23.41
N GLY A 59 21.94 18.17 23.06
CA GLY A 59 22.92 17.20 22.62
C GLY A 59 22.32 15.97 21.97
N LEU A 60 23.16 15.14 21.34
CA LEU A 60 22.74 13.96 20.57
C LEU A 60 21.99 12.92 21.41
N ASP A 61 22.42 12.67 22.65
CA ASP A 61 21.79 11.67 23.51
C ASP A 61 20.36 12.06 23.88
N GLU A 62 20.14 13.33 24.23
CA GLU A 62 18.80 13.85 24.50
C GLU A 62 17.97 13.90 23.24
N GLY A 63 18.54 14.32 22.09
CA GLY A 63 17.90 14.29 20.80
C GLY A 63 17.42 12.88 20.43
N ARG A 64 18.27 11.86 20.66
CA ARG A 64 17.91 10.45 20.47
C ARG A 64 16.75 10.02 21.37
N GLN A 65 16.75 10.40 22.64
CA GLN A 65 15.67 10.06 23.57
C GLN A 65 14.34 10.70 23.15
N ARG A 66 14.37 11.95 22.69
CA ARG A 66 13.18 12.64 22.15
C ARG A 66 12.65 11.94 20.90
N LEU A 67 13.52 11.59 19.94
CA LEU A 67 13.12 10.80 18.79
C LEU A 67 12.50 9.46 19.22
N ALA A 68 13.15 8.71 20.10
CA ALA A 68 12.69 7.41 20.57
C ALA A 68 11.30 7.46 21.24
N SER A 69 10.96 8.58 21.86
CA SER A 69 9.65 8.76 22.51
C SER A 69 8.51 9.06 21.54
N ILE A 70 8.83 9.58 20.34
CA ILE A 70 7.85 10.04 19.34
C ILE A 70 7.79 9.11 18.13
N ASP A 71 8.93 8.60 17.65
CA ASP A 71 9.09 7.81 16.41
C ASP A 71 8.56 6.37 16.60
N ARG A 72 7.24 6.23 16.57
CA ARG A 72 6.56 4.95 16.79
C ARG A 72 6.70 3.98 15.62
N GLU A 73 6.84 4.50 14.41
CA GLU A 73 7.03 3.69 13.20
C GLU A 73 8.51 3.39 12.92
N GLN A 74 9.42 3.85 13.80
CA GLN A 74 10.87 3.64 13.71
C GLN A 74 11.46 4.04 12.35
N ILE A 75 11.14 5.23 11.90
CA ILE A 75 11.59 5.76 10.60
C ILE A 75 12.76 6.74 10.79
N LEU A 76 12.70 7.58 11.84
CA LEU A 76 13.70 8.62 12.13
C LEU A 76 14.90 8.06 12.93
N LEU A 77 14.65 7.21 13.90
CA LEU A 77 15.69 6.57 14.71
C LEU A 77 16.74 5.83 13.87
N PRO A 78 16.37 4.99 12.88
CA PRO A 78 17.35 4.34 12.02
C PRO A 78 18.21 5.32 11.20
N LEU A 79 17.70 6.51 10.86
CA LEU A 79 18.46 7.56 10.19
C LEU A 79 19.52 8.16 11.15
N LEU A 80 19.13 8.45 12.38
CA LEU A 80 20.06 8.94 13.40
C LEU A 80 21.13 7.88 13.71
N ASP A 81 20.74 6.62 13.85
CA ASP A 81 21.66 5.51 14.07
C ASP A 81 22.65 5.33 12.91
N ALA A 82 22.18 5.47 11.67
CA ALA A 82 23.03 5.44 10.48
C ALA A 82 24.03 6.60 10.43
N ALA A 83 23.61 7.80 10.89
CA ALA A 83 24.47 8.97 10.96
C ALA A 83 25.52 8.87 12.07
N THR A 84 25.22 8.22 13.19
CA THR A 84 26.08 8.13 14.37
C THR A 84 26.91 6.85 14.46
N ALA A 85 26.61 5.85 13.62
CA ALA A 85 27.31 4.57 13.61
C ALA A 85 28.81 4.74 13.27
N SER A 86 29.68 4.13 14.07
CA SER A 86 31.08 4.03 13.77
C SER A 86 31.34 3.00 12.66
N PRO A 87 32.28 3.27 11.72
CA PRO A 87 32.62 2.29 10.69
C PRO A 87 33.24 1.04 11.32
N MET A 88 32.88 -0.13 10.78
CA MET A 88 33.55 -1.38 11.18
C MET A 88 35.01 -1.35 10.73
N PRO A 89 35.95 -1.59 11.64
CA PRO A 89 37.37 -1.59 11.28
C PRO A 89 37.67 -2.69 10.23
N ARG A 90 38.63 -2.41 9.34
CA ARG A 90 39.09 -3.35 8.28
C ARG A 90 38.02 -3.70 7.22
N THR A 91 37.06 -2.83 6.97
CA THR A 91 36.12 -2.97 5.85
C THR A 91 36.46 -1.96 4.75
N LEU A 92 35.98 -2.19 3.53
CA LEU A 92 36.07 -1.21 2.44
C LEU A 92 35.38 0.12 2.82
N ASP A 93 34.38 0.05 3.66
CA ASP A 93 33.69 1.23 4.18
C ASP A 93 34.59 2.09 5.03
N SER A 94 35.45 1.49 5.88
CA SER A 94 36.37 2.25 6.75
C SER A 94 37.48 3.01 6.00
N GLY A 95 37.76 2.65 4.76
CA GLY A 95 38.73 3.34 3.89
C GLY A 95 38.16 4.50 3.08
N ALA A 96 36.83 4.66 3.07
CA ALA A 96 36.19 5.73 2.33
C ALA A 96 36.15 7.06 3.13
N HIS A 97 36.02 8.18 2.45
CA HIS A 97 35.79 9.48 3.11
C HIS A 97 34.49 9.44 3.93
N LEU A 98 34.47 10.09 5.09
CA LEU A 98 33.31 10.15 5.99
C LEU A 98 32.02 10.54 5.25
N ASP A 99 32.08 11.54 4.39
CA ASP A 99 30.99 12.00 3.58
C ASP A 99 30.35 10.87 2.73
N SER A 100 31.17 10.09 2.07
CA SER A 100 30.70 8.96 1.25
C SER A 100 30.10 7.83 2.09
N GLN A 101 30.65 7.60 3.28
CA GLN A 101 30.13 6.62 4.25
C GLN A 101 28.74 7.03 4.75
N LEU A 102 28.60 8.29 5.20
CA LEU A 102 27.34 8.86 5.69
C LEU A 102 26.26 8.82 4.61
N THR A 103 26.60 9.30 3.39
CA THR A 103 25.66 9.28 2.26
C THR A 103 25.11 7.89 1.97
N ARG A 104 25.95 6.86 1.97
CA ARG A 104 25.56 5.47 1.73
C ARG A 104 24.67 4.93 2.83
N ARG A 105 25.09 5.11 4.11
CA ARG A 105 24.35 4.61 5.28
C ARG A 105 22.99 5.27 5.45
N LEU A 106 22.94 6.60 5.27
CA LEU A 106 21.69 7.36 5.36
C LEU A 106 20.73 6.98 4.23
N ARG A 107 21.23 6.79 3.00
CA ARG A 107 20.42 6.30 1.88
C ARG A 107 19.82 4.92 2.18
N ASP A 108 20.63 3.99 2.69
CA ASP A 108 20.16 2.65 3.01
C ASP A 108 19.12 2.66 4.14
N ALA A 109 19.29 3.51 5.16
CA ALA A 109 18.33 3.69 6.23
C ALA A 109 17.02 4.32 5.70
N LEU A 110 17.12 5.34 4.86
CA LEU A 110 15.98 6.00 4.21
C LEU A 110 15.18 5.00 3.36
N HIS A 111 15.84 4.23 2.51
CA HIS A 111 15.16 3.23 1.66
C HIS A 111 14.42 2.18 2.50
N ARG A 112 14.99 1.74 3.63
CA ARG A 112 14.30 0.80 4.53
C ARG A 112 13.05 1.42 5.16
N GLY A 113 13.15 2.66 5.62
CA GLY A 113 12.00 3.40 6.16
C GLY A 113 10.90 3.60 5.11
N LEU A 114 11.27 3.99 3.90
CA LEU A 114 10.33 4.16 2.78
C LEU A 114 9.69 2.84 2.36
N ALA A 115 10.45 1.73 2.32
CA ALA A 115 9.89 0.41 2.02
C ALA A 115 8.80 0.00 3.02
N HIS A 116 8.97 0.33 4.31
CA HIS A 116 7.94 0.14 5.32
C HIS A 116 6.69 0.98 5.02
N LEU A 117 6.87 2.26 4.69
CA LEU A 117 5.76 3.16 4.33
C LEU A 117 5.08 2.77 3.01
N GLN A 118 5.77 2.15 2.07
CA GLN A 118 5.23 1.69 0.79
C GLN A 118 4.52 0.33 0.87
N PHE A 119 4.71 -0.41 1.95
CA PHE A 119 4.08 -1.73 2.10
C PHE A 119 2.57 -1.69 1.85
N GLY A 120 2.05 -2.66 1.10
CA GLY A 120 0.63 -2.75 0.70
C GLY A 120 0.23 -1.90 -0.52
N GLN A 121 1.06 -0.98 -1.02
CA GLN A 121 0.72 -0.22 -2.24
C GLN A 121 0.64 -1.12 -3.47
N VAL A 122 1.55 -2.07 -3.61
CA VAL A 122 1.54 -3.03 -4.73
C VAL A 122 0.24 -3.85 -4.71
N LEU A 123 -0.24 -4.25 -3.52
CA LEU A 123 -1.51 -4.97 -3.39
C LEU A 123 -2.69 -4.13 -3.88
N LEU A 124 -2.79 -2.86 -3.44
CA LEU A 124 -3.85 -1.95 -3.87
C LEU A 124 -3.79 -1.66 -5.38
N ALA A 125 -2.60 -1.46 -5.93
CA ALA A 125 -2.40 -1.30 -7.37
C ALA A 125 -2.86 -2.53 -8.14
N SER A 126 -2.48 -3.74 -7.69
CA SER A 126 -2.88 -5.01 -8.31
C SER A 126 -4.39 -5.22 -8.26
N ILE A 127 -5.02 -5.01 -7.09
CA ILE A 127 -6.47 -5.12 -6.95
C ILE A 127 -7.18 -4.11 -7.86
N GLY A 128 -6.75 -2.85 -7.84
CA GLY A 128 -7.34 -1.79 -8.63
C GLY A 128 -7.28 -2.04 -10.13
N SER A 129 -6.17 -2.61 -10.62
CA SER A 129 -5.98 -2.90 -12.03
C SER A 129 -6.64 -4.21 -12.48
N THR A 130 -6.76 -5.23 -11.62
CA THR A 130 -7.21 -6.57 -12.04
C THR A 130 -8.68 -6.85 -11.73
N SER A 131 -9.27 -6.25 -10.67
CA SER A 131 -10.65 -6.55 -10.28
C SER A 131 -11.70 -6.23 -11.36
N PRO A 132 -11.58 -5.18 -12.22
CA PRO A 132 -12.51 -4.96 -13.31
C PRO A 132 -12.49 -6.10 -14.32
N PHE A 133 -11.31 -6.66 -14.61
CA PHE A 133 -11.17 -7.80 -15.54
C PHE A 133 -11.71 -9.09 -14.96
N VAL A 134 -11.57 -9.31 -13.65
CA VAL A 134 -12.21 -10.42 -12.93
C VAL A 134 -13.73 -10.30 -13.01
N GLY A 135 -14.28 -9.11 -12.81
CA GLY A 135 -15.70 -8.82 -12.97
C GLY A 135 -16.19 -9.06 -14.42
N LEU A 136 -15.43 -8.56 -15.40
CA LEU A 136 -15.72 -8.77 -16.83
C LEU A 136 -15.70 -10.26 -17.19
N PHE A 137 -14.70 -11.00 -16.71
CA PHE A 137 -14.64 -12.43 -16.91
C PHE A 137 -15.92 -13.15 -16.38
N GLY A 138 -16.37 -12.76 -15.17
CA GLY A 138 -17.62 -13.28 -14.61
C GLY A 138 -18.83 -12.97 -15.47
N THR A 139 -18.90 -11.77 -16.06
CA THR A 139 -19.98 -11.38 -16.98
C THR A 139 -19.98 -12.22 -18.25
N VAL A 140 -18.82 -12.34 -18.91
CA VAL A 140 -18.67 -13.11 -20.15
C VAL A 140 -19.03 -14.59 -19.91
N TRP A 141 -18.55 -15.15 -18.81
CA TRP A 141 -18.87 -16.53 -18.44
C TRP A 141 -20.36 -16.73 -18.16
N GLY A 142 -21.00 -15.85 -17.40
CA GLY A 142 -22.42 -15.94 -17.07
C GLY A 142 -23.31 -15.82 -18.32
N ILE A 143 -23.01 -14.89 -19.24
CA ILE A 143 -23.73 -14.76 -20.51
C ILE A 143 -23.55 -16.01 -21.36
N TYR A 144 -22.32 -16.51 -21.49
CA TYR A 144 -22.05 -17.75 -22.24
C TYR A 144 -22.88 -18.91 -21.69
N HIS A 145 -22.91 -19.10 -20.37
CA HIS A 145 -23.65 -20.18 -19.74
C HIS A 145 -25.16 -20.05 -19.92
N ALA A 146 -25.68 -18.81 -19.82
CA ALA A 146 -27.09 -18.54 -20.09
C ALA A 146 -27.49 -18.91 -21.51
N LEU A 147 -26.71 -18.48 -22.52
CA LEU A 147 -26.96 -18.77 -23.92
C LEU A 147 -26.88 -20.30 -24.24
N ALA A 148 -25.89 -20.97 -23.68
CA ALA A 148 -25.74 -22.41 -23.83
C ALA A 148 -26.95 -23.17 -23.27
N SER A 149 -27.46 -22.77 -22.09
CA SER A 149 -28.65 -23.38 -21.46
C SER A 149 -29.93 -23.18 -22.28
N ILE A 150 -30.09 -21.99 -22.90
CA ILE A 150 -31.24 -21.67 -23.76
C ILE A 150 -31.18 -22.48 -25.05
N ALA A 151 -30.00 -22.62 -25.66
CA ALA A 151 -29.81 -23.42 -26.86
C ALA A 151 -30.17 -24.89 -26.62
N ALA A 152 -29.82 -25.43 -25.45
CA ALA A 152 -30.18 -26.79 -25.06
C ALA A 152 -31.71 -26.97 -24.81
N ALA A 153 -32.41 -25.93 -24.34
CA ALA A 153 -33.85 -26.00 -24.04
C ALA A 153 -34.77 -25.86 -25.28
N GLY A 154 -34.23 -25.47 -26.45
CA GLY A 154 -34.95 -25.40 -27.71
C GLY A 154 -36.02 -24.30 -27.83
N THR A 155 -36.26 -23.51 -26.78
CA THR A 155 -37.25 -22.43 -26.76
C THR A 155 -36.61 -21.14 -26.25
N ILE A 156 -36.55 -20.14 -27.12
CA ILE A 156 -36.01 -18.79 -26.78
C ILE A 156 -37.18 -17.90 -26.35
N THR A 157 -37.22 -17.54 -25.07
CA THR A 157 -38.12 -16.50 -24.54
C THR A 157 -37.28 -15.43 -23.85
N ILE A 158 -37.73 -14.17 -23.93
CA ILE A 158 -37.03 -13.04 -23.32
C ILE A 158 -36.84 -13.26 -21.83
N ASP A 159 -37.82 -13.80 -21.14
CA ASP A 159 -37.79 -14.05 -19.70
C ASP A 159 -36.68 -15.03 -19.28
N LYS A 160 -36.33 -15.98 -20.15
CA LYS A 160 -35.22 -16.93 -19.89
C LYS A 160 -33.84 -16.30 -20.08
N VAL A 161 -33.75 -15.18 -20.81
CA VAL A 161 -32.48 -14.51 -21.12
C VAL A 161 -32.23 -13.37 -20.15
N ALA A 162 -33.24 -12.56 -19.82
CA ALA A 162 -33.12 -11.30 -19.11
C ALA A 162 -32.57 -11.50 -17.68
N GLY A 163 -33.03 -12.54 -16.96
CA GLY A 163 -32.58 -12.84 -15.60
C GLY A 163 -31.08 -13.15 -15.53
N PRO A 164 -30.61 -14.25 -16.19
CA PRO A 164 -29.18 -14.60 -16.13
C PRO A 164 -28.22 -13.55 -16.69
N VAL A 165 -28.63 -12.81 -17.74
CA VAL A 165 -27.82 -11.70 -18.28
C VAL A 165 -27.75 -10.56 -17.27
N GLY A 166 -28.87 -10.22 -16.62
CA GLY A 166 -28.89 -9.20 -15.58
C GLY A 166 -27.99 -9.57 -14.38
N GLU A 167 -28.02 -10.84 -13.96
CA GLU A 167 -27.15 -11.36 -12.91
C GLU A 167 -25.66 -11.31 -13.31
N ALA A 168 -25.35 -11.64 -14.57
CA ALA A 168 -23.98 -11.55 -15.06
C ALA A 168 -23.45 -10.11 -15.00
N LEU A 169 -24.24 -9.10 -15.38
CA LEU A 169 -23.82 -7.69 -15.34
C LEU A 169 -23.45 -7.20 -13.92
N ILE A 170 -24.01 -7.80 -12.88
CA ILE A 170 -23.66 -7.50 -11.48
C ILE A 170 -22.18 -7.80 -11.20
N MET A 171 -21.61 -8.81 -11.84
CA MET A 171 -20.19 -9.17 -11.67
C MET A 171 -19.26 -8.04 -12.10
N THR A 172 -19.54 -7.40 -13.26
CA THR A 172 -18.75 -6.24 -13.71
C THR A 172 -18.90 -5.04 -12.77
N ALA A 173 -20.13 -4.77 -12.33
CA ALA A 173 -20.37 -3.71 -11.34
C ALA A 173 -19.64 -3.96 -10.03
N ALA A 174 -19.61 -5.21 -9.53
CA ALA A 174 -18.87 -5.62 -8.36
C ALA A 174 -17.35 -5.43 -8.55
N GLY A 175 -16.81 -5.84 -9.72
CA GLY A 175 -15.39 -5.63 -10.04
C GLY A 175 -14.98 -4.16 -10.02
N LEU A 176 -15.81 -3.27 -10.57
CA LEU A 176 -15.61 -1.82 -10.53
C LEU A 176 -15.73 -1.26 -9.10
N ALA A 177 -16.70 -1.72 -8.33
CA ALA A 177 -16.88 -1.29 -6.94
C ALA A 177 -15.67 -1.65 -6.05
N VAL A 178 -14.95 -2.73 -6.36
CA VAL A 178 -13.69 -3.10 -5.70
C VAL A 178 -12.53 -2.26 -6.21
N ALA A 179 -12.44 -2.02 -7.52
CA ALA A 179 -11.33 -1.31 -8.14
C ALA A 179 -11.25 0.16 -7.73
N ILE A 180 -12.37 0.86 -7.74
CA ILE A 180 -12.41 2.32 -7.56
C ILE A 180 -11.77 2.74 -6.22
N PRO A 181 -12.19 2.22 -5.04
CA PRO A 181 -11.57 2.60 -3.78
C PRO A 181 -10.08 2.18 -3.71
N ALA A 182 -9.71 1.06 -4.29
CA ALA A 182 -8.32 0.59 -4.30
C ALA A 182 -7.39 1.54 -5.08
N VAL A 183 -7.81 1.99 -6.28
CA VAL A 183 -7.05 2.94 -7.09
C VAL A 183 -6.96 4.31 -6.44
N LEU A 184 -8.08 4.82 -5.90
CA LEU A 184 -8.10 6.11 -5.21
C LEU A 184 -7.16 6.10 -4.00
N ALA A 185 -7.21 5.04 -3.20
CA ALA A 185 -6.35 4.89 -2.04
C ALA A 185 -4.87 4.76 -2.44
N TYR A 186 -4.55 3.96 -3.47
CA TYR A 186 -3.20 3.84 -4.01
C TYR A 186 -2.60 5.20 -4.39
N ASN A 187 -3.35 6.01 -5.14
CA ASN A 187 -2.90 7.33 -5.58
C ASN A 187 -2.73 8.31 -4.41
N LEU A 188 -3.66 8.29 -3.44
CA LEU A 188 -3.58 9.13 -2.25
C LEU A 188 -2.37 8.77 -1.38
N PHE A 189 -2.15 7.48 -1.14
CA PHE A 189 -1.02 7.00 -0.34
C PHE A 189 0.32 7.28 -1.02
N GLY A 190 0.38 7.19 -2.37
CA GLY A 190 1.57 7.58 -3.12
C GLY A 190 1.98 9.02 -2.85
N LYS A 191 1.01 9.95 -2.81
CA LYS A 191 1.27 11.36 -2.45
C LYS A 191 1.75 11.52 -1.00
N TRP A 192 1.15 10.80 -0.06
CA TRP A 192 1.55 10.90 1.35
C TRP A 192 2.93 10.32 1.60
N VAL A 193 3.26 9.21 0.94
CA VAL A 193 4.61 8.62 1.03
C VAL A 193 5.64 9.55 0.40
N GLY A 194 5.37 10.14 -0.76
CA GLY A 194 6.28 11.10 -1.38
C GLY A 194 6.51 12.36 -0.53
N ALA A 195 5.49 12.85 0.17
CA ALA A 195 5.66 13.95 1.11
C ALA A 195 6.54 13.55 2.31
N ALA A 196 6.33 12.35 2.88
CA ALA A 196 7.17 11.84 3.96
C ALA A 196 8.62 11.60 3.50
N GLU A 197 8.83 11.12 2.27
CA GLU A 197 10.15 10.94 1.66
C GLU A 197 10.93 12.25 1.62
N ALA A 198 10.32 13.35 1.13
CA ALA A 198 10.97 14.65 1.08
C ALA A 198 11.39 15.16 2.47
N GLU A 199 10.54 14.99 3.49
CA GLU A 199 10.87 15.37 4.87
C GLU A 199 12.00 14.53 5.46
N LEU A 200 11.99 13.21 5.21
CA LEU A 200 13.06 12.30 5.66
C LEU A 200 14.38 12.54 4.94
N GLU A 201 14.34 12.85 3.64
CA GLU A 201 15.54 13.26 2.88
C GLU A 201 16.16 14.55 3.45
N GLY A 202 15.32 15.54 3.76
CA GLY A 202 15.77 16.77 4.42
C GLY A 202 16.44 16.47 5.76
N PHE A 203 15.80 15.70 6.62
CA PHE A 203 16.36 15.29 7.91
C PHE A 203 17.67 14.51 7.77
N ALA A 204 17.76 13.58 6.80
CA ALA A 204 18.98 12.84 6.53
C ALA A 204 20.12 13.75 6.04
N HIS A 205 19.81 14.75 5.21
CA HIS A 205 20.76 15.75 4.75
C HIS A 205 21.31 16.56 5.94
N ASP A 206 20.44 17.09 6.80
CA ASP A 206 20.82 17.87 7.97
C ASP A 206 21.68 17.04 8.95
N LEU A 207 21.34 15.77 9.17
CA LEU A 207 22.16 14.85 9.97
C LEU A 207 23.56 14.65 9.38
N ARG A 208 23.65 14.52 8.05
CA ARG A 208 24.93 14.39 7.34
C ARG A 208 25.80 15.64 7.54
N GLU A 209 25.24 16.83 7.31
CA GLU A 209 25.94 18.11 7.50
C GLU A 209 26.45 18.26 8.95
N MET A 210 25.56 18.03 9.93
CA MET A 210 25.93 18.07 11.36
C MET A 210 27.12 17.16 11.67
N ARG A 211 27.15 15.95 11.12
CA ARG A 211 28.25 14.97 11.39
C ARG A 211 29.56 15.37 10.72
N ILE A 212 29.49 15.94 9.53
CA ILE A 212 30.69 16.45 8.82
C ILE A 212 31.31 17.62 9.60
N ASP A 213 30.49 18.54 10.09
CA ASP A 213 30.98 19.70 10.86
C ASP A 213 31.61 19.28 12.20
N GLN A 214 31.07 18.26 12.88
CA GLN A 214 31.65 17.71 14.11
C GLN A 214 32.98 17.00 13.89
N SER A 215 33.31 16.62 12.65
CA SER A 215 34.56 15.93 12.30
C SER A 215 35.71 16.87 11.87
N ARG A 216 35.40 18.16 11.69
CA ARG A 216 36.36 19.23 11.39
C ARG A 216 36.97 19.81 12.65
#